data_44816a4e04bf77bbb4a88130d2b37f72
#
_entry.id   44816a4e04bf77bbb4a88130d2b37f72
#
_cell.length_a   1.000
_cell.length_b   1.000
_cell.length_c   1.000
_cell.angle_alpha   90.00
_cell.angle_beta   90.00
_cell.angle_gamma   90.00
#
_symmetry.space_group_name_H-M   'P 1'
#
loop_
_entity.id
_entity.type
_entity.pdbx_description
1 polymer ?
#
loop_
_entity_poly.entity_id
_entity_poly.type
_entity_poly.pdbx_seq_one_letter_code
_entity_poly.pdbx_strand_id
1 'polypeptide(L)'
;MQQTSFEDQSNHTAWGLGLEADSVLEPTRDKGLQRLQAFMPNAGRAYQTHRNSDFGAGKHTHVSMLSPYLRHRMIDEAEVLETVLQHHSPNDAFKFIQEVFWRSYWKGWLEHRSLLWPEYQRQLPICLQQVQEGKHSNNSYQRAVAGQTDIPLFNDWCAELEQTGYLHNHARMWFASIWIFTLRLPWELGADYFVRHLIDGDPASNTLGWRWVAGLHTAGKTYLATPKNIRTCAELRLGASTDQQLGLNRLATSTFNLPERLSEQARQKTPIAWPTPAPGVPSCAPGKRGRRALLLTEEDLTWRPAQTPAGCVALSPSPRSVLAPSSTLVGEFVDAALSDALQRQQHGWNDTVPTVAPKALDETALIDWLVEQGMDEVICAYQPIGPARLRIEGLREPLAAKGISLQLQMRDYDRLVWPHASKGFFQLGKRIPEFLDVMSLAHGA
;
A
#
# COMPACT_ATOMS: atom_id res chain seq x y z
N MET A 1 3.62 44.19 -34.88
CA MET A 1 4.08 42.82 -34.72
C MET A 1 4.76 42.73 -33.35
N GLN A 2 4.02 42.34 -32.37
CA GLN A 2 4.55 42.05 -31.00
C GLN A 2 4.36 40.58 -30.80
N GLN A 3 5.47 39.86 -30.69
CA GLN A 3 5.53 38.47 -30.23
C GLN A 3 5.30 38.49 -28.72
N THR A 4 4.18 38.00 -28.27
CA THR A 4 3.96 37.66 -26.85
C THR A 4 4.50 36.26 -26.64
N SER A 5 5.58 36.19 -25.85
CA SER A 5 6.12 34.95 -25.29
C SER A 5 5.09 34.30 -24.40
N PHE A 6 4.79 33.04 -24.68
CA PHE A 6 4.07 32.14 -23.76
C PHE A 6 5.05 31.81 -22.62
N GLU A 7 4.95 32.53 -21.51
CA GLU A 7 5.52 32.10 -20.24
C GLU A 7 4.72 30.88 -19.73
N ASP A 8 5.49 29.86 -19.50
CA ASP A 8 5.10 28.57 -18.93
C ASP A 8 4.46 28.78 -17.53
N GLN A 9 3.12 28.74 -17.48
CA GLN A 9 2.36 28.72 -16.23
C GLN A 9 2.17 27.28 -15.75
N SER A 10 3.24 26.58 -15.44
CA SER A 10 3.20 25.33 -14.69
C SER A 10 3.35 25.55 -13.16
N ASN A 11 2.71 26.57 -12.64
CA ASN A 11 2.39 26.68 -11.21
C ASN A 11 0.97 26.12 -10.98
N HIS A 12 0.84 24.81 -11.08
CA HIS A 12 -0.27 24.12 -10.46
C HIS A 12 -0.13 24.28 -8.94
N THR A 13 -0.74 25.33 -8.41
CA THR A 13 -1.00 25.46 -6.97
C THR A 13 -1.74 24.20 -6.55
N ALA A 14 -1.06 23.39 -5.77
CA ALA A 14 -1.61 22.14 -5.28
C ALA A 14 -2.98 22.42 -4.63
N TRP A 15 -4.03 22.12 -5.38
CA TRP A 15 -5.34 21.71 -4.88
C TRP A 15 -6.15 22.66 -4.03
N GLY A 16 -6.00 23.96 -4.07
CA GLY A 16 -6.87 24.90 -3.36
C GLY A 16 -6.89 24.80 -1.82
N LEU A 17 -6.16 23.84 -1.22
CA LEU A 17 -6.05 23.64 0.23
C LEU A 17 -4.87 24.39 0.86
N GLY A 18 -4.09 25.16 0.10
CA GLY A 18 -2.90 25.84 0.61
C GLY A 18 -1.84 24.86 1.18
N LEU A 19 -1.69 23.69 0.54
CA LEU A 19 -0.73 22.69 0.95
C LEU A 19 0.69 23.21 0.76
N GLU A 20 1.54 23.06 1.79
CA GLU A 20 2.96 23.34 1.65
C GLU A 20 3.62 22.36 0.66
N ALA A 21 4.68 22.79 -0.04
CA ALA A 21 5.36 21.98 -1.05
C ALA A 21 5.79 20.60 -0.53
N ASP A 22 6.16 20.50 0.74
CA ASP A 22 6.55 19.23 1.39
C ASP A 22 5.39 18.24 1.61
N SER A 23 4.14 18.65 1.40
CA SER A 23 2.98 17.77 1.53
C SER A 23 2.70 16.97 0.26
N VAL A 24 3.26 17.36 -0.88
CA VAL A 24 3.10 16.67 -2.16
C VAL A 24 3.94 15.39 -2.16
N LEU A 25 3.30 14.27 -2.51
CA LEU A 25 3.97 12.96 -2.61
C LEU A 25 4.51 12.78 -4.04
N GLU A 26 5.76 13.16 -4.24
CA GLU A 26 6.43 12.97 -5.54
C GLU A 26 6.84 11.50 -5.75
N PRO A 27 6.52 10.88 -6.90
CA PRO A 27 6.64 9.44 -7.12
C PRO A 27 8.07 9.00 -7.53
N THR A 28 9.09 9.43 -6.80
CA THR A 28 10.48 9.02 -7.04
C THR A 28 11.13 8.41 -5.78
N ARG A 29 12.07 7.48 -5.98
CA ARG A 29 12.84 6.90 -4.89
C ARG A 29 13.60 7.97 -4.09
N ASP A 30 14.20 8.93 -4.79
CA ASP A 30 14.98 10.00 -4.16
C ASP A 30 14.13 10.84 -3.21
N LYS A 31 12.88 11.14 -3.58
CA LYS A 31 11.93 11.83 -2.70
C LYS A 31 11.52 10.98 -1.51
N GLY A 32 11.37 9.67 -1.70
CA GLY A 32 11.15 8.74 -0.59
C GLY A 32 12.30 8.75 0.42
N LEU A 33 13.54 8.73 -0.05
CA LEU A 33 14.73 8.81 0.79
C LEU A 33 14.89 10.18 1.47
N GLN A 34 14.65 11.28 0.74
CA GLN A 34 14.66 12.64 1.32
C GLN A 34 13.65 12.76 2.45
N ARG A 35 12.42 12.25 2.24
CA ARG A 35 11.37 12.25 3.27
C ARG A 35 11.74 11.38 4.47
N LEU A 36 12.35 10.21 4.25
CA LEU A 36 12.86 9.35 5.31
C LEU A 36 13.89 10.13 6.17
N GLN A 37 14.87 10.73 5.55
CA GLN A 37 15.90 11.51 6.26
C GLN A 37 15.32 12.71 7.01
N ALA A 38 14.41 13.45 6.39
CA ALA A 38 13.75 14.60 7.01
C ALA A 38 12.92 14.20 8.25
N PHE A 39 12.38 12.98 8.27
CA PHE A 39 11.59 12.48 9.38
C PHE A 39 12.44 11.93 10.55
N MET A 40 13.71 11.61 10.34
CA MET A 40 14.56 10.95 11.36
C MET A 40 14.55 11.64 12.73
N PRO A 41 14.61 12.99 12.86
CA PRO A 41 14.53 13.63 14.16
C PRO A 41 13.27 13.28 14.96
N ASN A 42 12.18 12.94 14.27
CA ASN A 42 10.87 12.65 14.86
C ASN A 42 10.62 11.15 15.07
N ALA A 43 11.42 10.23 14.50
CA ALA A 43 11.16 8.79 14.50
C ALA A 43 11.24 8.11 15.88
N GLY A 44 11.83 8.77 16.87
CA GLY A 44 11.98 8.29 18.24
C GLY A 44 10.79 8.59 19.14
N ARG A 45 11.05 9.15 20.33
CA ARG A 45 10.04 9.48 21.35
C ARG A 45 8.98 10.47 20.88
N ALA A 46 9.35 11.41 20.00
CA ALA A 46 8.40 12.36 19.42
C ALA A 46 7.30 11.62 18.63
N TYR A 47 7.65 10.62 17.83
CA TYR A 47 6.70 9.76 17.15
C TYR A 47 5.78 9.03 18.14
N GLN A 48 6.34 8.42 19.16
CA GLN A 48 5.55 7.72 20.18
C GLN A 48 4.48 8.61 20.81
N THR A 49 4.80 9.90 21.05
CA THR A 49 3.90 10.85 21.70
C THR A 49 2.83 11.36 20.75
N HIS A 50 3.18 11.69 19.49
CA HIS A 50 2.32 12.47 18.60
C HIS A 50 1.75 11.69 17.42
N ARG A 51 2.15 10.43 17.19
CA ARG A 51 1.73 9.62 16.04
C ARG A 51 0.21 9.45 15.89
N ASN A 52 -0.53 9.68 16.96
CA ASN A 52 -1.99 9.53 16.96
C ASN A 52 -2.71 10.85 16.65
N SER A 53 -1.98 11.97 16.52
CA SER A 53 -2.56 13.29 16.32
C SER A 53 -2.75 13.59 14.83
N ASP A 54 -3.99 13.81 14.42
CA ASP A 54 -4.35 14.26 13.06
C ASP A 54 -4.40 15.80 13.03
N PHE A 55 -3.44 16.40 12.34
CA PHE A 55 -3.34 17.86 12.19
C PHE A 55 -4.05 18.38 10.94
N GLY A 56 -4.60 17.50 10.11
CA GLY A 56 -5.24 17.83 8.84
C GLY A 56 -4.28 17.87 7.65
N ALA A 57 -4.86 17.99 6.46
CA ALA A 57 -4.14 17.97 5.19
C ALA A 57 -2.94 18.94 5.18
N GLY A 58 -1.81 18.50 4.67
CA GLY A 58 -0.58 19.29 4.58
C GLY A 58 0.16 19.58 5.89
N LYS A 59 -0.35 19.09 7.04
CA LYS A 59 0.22 19.37 8.37
C LYS A 59 0.66 18.11 9.11
N HIS A 60 0.91 17.01 8.40
CA HIS A 60 1.29 15.72 9.00
C HIS A 60 2.77 15.64 9.41
N THR A 61 3.24 16.59 10.23
CA THR A 61 4.66 16.71 10.63
C THR A 61 5.13 15.65 11.62
N HIS A 62 4.21 14.97 12.31
CA HIS A 62 4.52 13.97 13.35
C HIS A 62 4.39 12.53 12.87
N VAL A 63 4.09 12.32 11.61
CA VAL A 63 4.10 11.02 10.93
C VAL A 63 4.96 11.09 9.68
N SER A 64 5.59 9.98 9.33
CA SER A 64 6.58 9.97 8.25
C SER A 64 6.00 10.18 6.85
N MET A 65 4.71 9.86 6.65
CA MET A 65 4.08 9.77 5.32
C MET A 65 4.87 8.91 4.32
N LEU A 66 5.60 7.88 4.80
CA LEU A 66 6.37 6.97 3.97
C LEU A 66 5.54 5.84 3.37
N SER A 67 4.28 5.71 3.78
CA SER A 67 3.44 4.58 3.35
C SER A 67 3.29 4.45 1.82
N PRO A 68 3.19 5.51 0.99
CA PRO A 68 3.19 5.39 -0.47
C PRO A 68 4.49 4.80 -1.02
N TYR A 69 5.63 5.24 -0.51
CA TYR A 69 6.94 4.77 -0.94
C TYR A 69 7.21 3.33 -0.52
N LEU A 70 6.80 2.96 0.69
CA LEU A 70 6.86 1.59 1.18
C LEU A 70 5.84 0.68 0.47
N ARG A 71 4.66 1.21 0.10
CA ARG A 71 3.64 0.45 -0.64
C ARG A 71 4.19 -0.10 -1.95
N HIS A 72 4.91 0.72 -2.67
CA HIS A 72 5.51 0.40 -3.95
C HIS A 72 6.97 -0.06 -3.84
N ARG A 73 7.49 -0.17 -2.60
CA ARG A 73 8.91 -0.45 -2.35
C ARG A 73 9.84 0.39 -3.22
N MET A 74 9.54 1.68 -3.33
CA MET A 74 10.50 2.69 -3.81
C MET A 74 11.63 2.87 -2.80
N ILE A 75 11.31 2.69 -1.51
CA ILE A 75 12.20 2.37 -0.39
C ILE A 75 11.66 1.11 0.28
N ASP A 76 12.50 0.26 0.83
CA ASP A 76 12.06 -0.95 1.47
C ASP A 76 12.12 -0.90 3.00
N GLU A 77 11.50 -1.89 3.63
CA GLU A 77 11.37 -1.95 5.08
C GLU A 77 12.74 -2.05 5.79
N ALA A 78 13.70 -2.76 5.20
CA ALA A 78 15.03 -2.91 5.77
C ALA A 78 15.81 -1.58 5.75
N GLU A 79 15.75 -0.83 4.64
CA GLU A 79 16.36 0.50 4.52
C GLU A 79 15.80 1.48 5.54
N VAL A 80 14.47 1.45 5.77
CA VAL A 80 13.83 2.32 6.78
C VAL A 80 14.29 1.94 8.19
N LEU A 81 14.33 0.64 8.51
CA LEU A 81 14.76 0.17 9.82
C LEU A 81 16.23 0.49 10.08
N GLU A 82 17.10 0.27 9.10
CA GLU A 82 18.52 0.61 9.18
C GLU A 82 18.71 2.10 9.43
N THR A 83 18.06 2.96 8.64
CA THR A 83 18.17 4.41 8.79
C THR A 83 17.70 4.88 10.16
N VAL A 84 16.59 4.35 10.66
CA VAL A 84 16.07 4.71 11.99
C VAL A 84 17.03 4.31 13.10
N LEU A 85 17.62 3.10 13.02
CA LEU A 85 18.51 2.57 14.04
C LEU A 85 19.92 3.19 14.00
N GLN A 86 20.28 3.89 12.94
CA GLN A 86 21.47 4.77 12.90
C GLN A 86 21.27 6.07 13.66
N HIS A 87 20.02 6.49 13.93
CA HIS A 87 19.69 7.76 14.58
C HIS A 87 19.09 7.59 16.00
N HIS A 88 18.49 6.45 16.27
CA HIS A 88 17.77 6.19 17.52
C HIS A 88 18.09 4.81 18.07
N SER A 89 18.07 4.68 19.40
CA SER A 89 18.09 3.36 20.02
C SER A 89 16.82 2.56 19.67
N PRO A 90 16.89 1.21 19.63
CA PRO A 90 15.72 0.37 19.39
C PRO A 90 14.56 0.67 20.36
N ASN A 91 14.84 1.04 21.60
CA ASN A 91 13.83 1.37 22.59
C ASN A 91 13.13 2.71 22.30
N ASP A 92 13.90 3.74 21.94
CA ASP A 92 13.34 5.07 21.65
C ASP A 92 12.49 5.06 20.37
N ALA A 93 12.90 4.31 19.33
CA ALA A 93 12.19 4.18 18.07
C ALA A 93 11.19 3.03 18.02
N PHE A 94 10.99 2.28 19.12
CA PHE A 94 10.24 1.02 19.09
C PHE A 94 8.85 1.16 18.50
N LYS A 95 8.16 2.27 18.76
CA LYS A 95 6.82 2.50 18.19
C LYS A 95 6.85 2.70 16.68
N PHE A 96 7.84 3.38 16.15
CA PHE A 96 7.99 3.53 14.70
C PHE A 96 8.38 2.20 14.04
N ILE A 97 9.34 1.49 14.61
CA ILE A 97 9.73 0.14 14.18
C ILE A 97 8.50 -0.79 14.13
N GLN A 98 7.66 -0.79 15.18
CA GLN A 98 6.43 -1.58 15.17
C GLN A 98 5.51 -1.26 14.00
N GLU A 99 5.36 0.01 13.60
CA GLU A 99 4.48 0.39 12.47
C GLU A 99 5.04 -0.11 11.13
N VAL A 100 6.37 -0.17 10.94
CA VAL A 100 6.98 -0.81 9.78
C VAL A 100 6.63 -2.30 9.75
N PHE A 101 6.75 -3.00 10.89
CA PHE A 101 6.38 -4.42 10.99
C PHE A 101 4.88 -4.68 10.88
N TRP A 102 4.00 -3.73 11.22
CA TRP A 102 2.55 -3.87 11.00
C TRP A 102 2.23 -4.09 9.52
N ARG A 103 2.89 -3.36 8.63
CA ARG A 103 2.73 -3.54 7.18
C ARG A 103 3.10 -4.96 6.75
N SER A 104 4.27 -5.44 7.18
CA SER A 104 4.75 -6.79 6.87
C SER A 104 3.82 -7.86 7.46
N TYR A 105 3.30 -7.61 8.68
CA TYR A 105 2.32 -8.45 9.31
C TYR A 105 1.05 -8.61 8.46
N TRP A 106 0.49 -7.51 7.95
CA TRP A 106 -0.73 -7.59 7.15
C TRP A 106 -0.52 -8.42 5.88
N LYS A 107 0.59 -8.21 5.18
CA LYS A 107 0.94 -9.00 3.98
C LYS A 107 1.10 -10.48 4.33
N GLY A 108 1.95 -10.82 5.27
CA GLY A 108 2.16 -12.20 5.70
C GLY A 108 0.89 -12.86 6.27
N TRP A 109 0.06 -12.11 7.02
CA TRP A 109 -1.19 -12.64 7.57
C TRP A 109 -2.20 -13.00 6.47
N LEU A 110 -2.27 -12.19 5.41
CA LEU A 110 -3.12 -12.48 4.25
C LEU A 110 -2.60 -13.70 3.47
N GLU A 111 -1.28 -13.87 3.32
CA GLU A 111 -0.68 -15.08 2.72
C GLU A 111 -1.16 -16.35 3.42
N HIS A 112 -1.20 -16.35 4.74
CA HIS A 112 -1.74 -17.48 5.52
C HIS A 112 -3.24 -17.69 5.36
N ARG A 113 -3.97 -16.79 4.66
CA ARG A 113 -5.43 -16.83 4.45
C ARG A 113 -5.78 -16.40 3.04
N SER A 114 -5.18 -17.06 2.07
CA SER A 114 -5.23 -16.68 0.65
C SER A 114 -6.64 -16.60 0.07
N LEU A 115 -7.63 -17.25 0.67
CA LEU A 115 -9.02 -17.24 0.22
C LEU A 115 -9.75 -15.93 0.57
N LEU A 116 -9.23 -15.11 1.49
CA LEU A 116 -9.91 -13.88 1.89
C LEU A 116 -9.94 -12.82 0.80
N TRP A 117 -8.87 -12.68 0.03
CA TRP A 117 -8.82 -11.70 -1.06
C TRP A 117 -9.78 -12.04 -2.21
N PRO A 118 -9.78 -13.25 -2.79
CA PRO A 118 -10.75 -13.63 -3.81
C PRO A 118 -12.20 -13.50 -3.33
N GLU A 119 -12.49 -13.87 -2.09
CA GLU A 119 -13.82 -13.73 -1.51
C GLU A 119 -14.24 -12.25 -1.38
N TYR A 120 -13.35 -11.39 -0.92
CA TYR A 120 -13.59 -9.93 -0.88
C TYR A 120 -13.91 -9.40 -2.28
N GLN A 121 -13.11 -9.74 -3.30
CA GLN A 121 -13.35 -9.31 -4.68
C GLN A 121 -14.71 -9.82 -5.22
N ARG A 122 -15.07 -11.05 -4.89
CA ARG A 122 -16.36 -11.64 -5.28
C ARG A 122 -17.54 -10.93 -4.61
N GLN A 123 -17.39 -10.44 -3.37
CA GLN A 123 -18.44 -9.75 -2.65
C GLN A 123 -18.68 -8.32 -3.15
N LEU A 124 -17.71 -7.64 -3.70
CA LEU A 124 -17.83 -6.25 -4.13
C LEU A 124 -19.01 -5.97 -5.05
N PRO A 125 -19.18 -6.65 -6.22
CA PRO A 125 -20.31 -6.41 -7.10
C PRO A 125 -21.66 -6.79 -6.43
N ILE A 126 -21.66 -7.82 -5.57
CA ILE A 126 -22.86 -8.22 -4.83
C ILE A 126 -23.29 -7.12 -3.85
N CYS A 127 -22.35 -6.55 -3.09
CA CYS A 127 -22.61 -5.45 -2.16
C CYS A 127 -23.13 -4.21 -2.91
N LEU A 128 -22.53 -3.88 -4.05
CA LEU A 128 -22.97 -2.75 -4.87
C LEU A 128 -24.38 -2.95 -5.40
N GLN A 129 -24.70 -4.14 -5.91
CA GLN A 129 -26.06 -4.50 -6.35
C GLN A 129 -27.06 -4.39 -5.20
N GLN A 130 -26.73 -4.88 -4.00
CA GLN A 130 -27.61 -4.79 -2.83
C GLN A 130 -27.90 -3.34 -2.42
N VAL A 131 -26.93 -2.44 -2.55
CA VAL A 131 -27.11 -1.01 -2.34
C VAL A 131 -28.07 -0.43 -3.39
N GLN A 132 -27.87 -0.77 -4.67
CA GLN A 132 -28.72 -0.30 -5.79
C GLN A 132 -30.17 -0.80 -5.68
N GLU A 133 -30.37 -2.03 -5.19
CA GLU A 133 -31.69 -2.63 -4.94
C GLU A 133 -32.37 -2.10 -3.67
N GLY A 134 -31.73 -1.19 -2.93
CA GLY A 134 -32.31 -0.56 -1.73
C GLY A 134 -32.23 -1.39 -0.46
N LYS A 135 -31.49 -2.52 -0.42
CA LYS A 135 -31.22 -3.28 0.81
C LYS A 135 -30.36 -2.49 1.80
N HIS A 136 -29.54 -1.61 1.29
CA HIS A 136 -28.87 -0.52 2.00
C HIS A 136 -29.30 0.78 1.33
N SER A 137 -29.26 1.91 2.04
CA SER A 137 -29.66 3.17 1.44
C SER A 137 -28.71 3.56 0.30
N ASN A 138 -29.16 3.44 -0.95
CA ASN A 138 -28.40 3.87 -2.12
C ASN A 138 -28.07 5.37 -2.03
N ASN A 139 -29.00 6.19 -1.56
CA ASN A 139 -28.76 7.61 -1.31
C ASN A 139 -27.60 7.83 -0.30
N SER A 140 -27.56 7.04 0.80
CA SER A 140 -26.46 7.15 1.76
C SER A 140 -25.13 6.76 1.15
N TYR A 141 -25.07 5.73 0.30
CA TYR A 141 -23.85 5.34 -0.40
C TYR A 141 -23.38 6.43 -1.36
N GLN A 142 -24.26 6.92 -2.22
CA GLN A 142 -23.92 8.00 -3.17
C GLN A 142 -23.43 9.26 -2.44
N ARG A 143 -24.11 9.65 -1.36
CA ARG A 143 -23.68 10.79 -0.53
C ARG A 143 -22.35 10.54 0.17
N ALA A 144 -22.09 9.33 0.61
CA ALA A 144 -20.82 8.97 1.27
C ALA A 144 -19.64 9.06 0.31
N VAL A 145 -19.75 8.47 -0.88
CA VAL A 145 -18.68 8.52 -1.88
C VAL A 145 -18.49 9.92 -2.49
N ALA A 146 -19.53 10.76 -2.48
CA ALA A 146 -19.46 12.15 -2.93
C ALA A 146 -19.02 13.13 -1.83
N GLY A 147 -18.73 12.68 -0.61
CA GLY A 147 -18.42 13.57 0.51
C GLY A 147 -19.55 14.55 0.85
N GLN A 148 -20.81 14.12 0.76
CA GLN A 148 -22.02 14.95 0.94
C GLN A 148 -22.93 14.38 2.03
N THR A 149 -22.36 13.77 3.05
CA THR A 149 -23.10 13.24 4.20
C THR A 149 -23.53 14.36 5.16
N ASP A 150 -24.33 14.00 6.16
CA ASP A 150 -24.71 14.93 7.24
C ASP A 150 -23.63 15.00 8.35
N ILE A 151 -22.40 14.55 8.06
CA ILE A 151 -21.24 14.59 8.95
C ILE A 151 -20.14 15.38 8.24
N PRO A 152 -20.08 16.72 8.41
CA PRO A 152 -19.12 17.58 7.72
C PRO A 152 -17.67 17.11 7.85
N LEU A 153 -17.24 16.65 9.02
CA LEU A 153 -15.89 16.14 9.22
C LEU A 153 -15.59 14.88 8.36
N PHE A 154 -16.58 14.02 8.13
CA PHE A 154 -16.43 12.89 7.22
C PHE A 154 -16.26 13.38 5.77
N ASN A 155 -17.01 14.39 5.38
CA ASN A 155 -16.91 14.99 4.04
C ASN A 155 -15.54 15.67 3.84
N ASP A 156 -14.98 16.30 4.87
CA ASP A 156 -13.62 16.87 4.84
C ASP A 156 -12.56 15.79 4.61
N TRP A 157 -12.72 14.60 5.22
CA TRP A 157 -11.81 13.47 4.95
C TRP A 157 -11.98 12.89 3.55
N CYS A 158 -13.20 12.88 2.99
CA CYS A 158 -13.38 12.51 1.58
C CYS A 158 -12.60 13.47 0.67
N ALA A 159 -12.77 14.77 0.87
CA ALA A 159 -12.07 15.79 0.09
C ALA A 159 -10.55 15.69 0.23
N GLU A 160 -10.03 15.50 1.46
CA GLU A 160 -8.61 15.30 1.70
C GLU A 160 -8.08 14.06 0.96
N LEU A 161 -8.79 12.94 1.06
CA LEU A 161 -8.40 11.69 0.39
C LEU A 161 -8.37 11.85 -1.13
N GLU A 162 -9.39 12.47 -1.72
CA GLU A 162 -9.48 12.66 -3.17
C GLU A 162 -8.41 13.63 -3.70
N GLN A 163 -8.08 14.65 -2.92
CA GLN A 163 -7.12 15.68 -3.32
C GLN A 163 -5.66 15.28 -3.09
N THR A 164 -5.39 14.51 -2.04
CA THR A 164 -4.01 14.22 -1.63
C THR A 164 -3.61 12.74 -1.83
N GLY A 165 -4.57 11.86 -2.02
CA GLY A 165 -4.34 10.41 -2.03
C GLY A 165 -3.87 9.84 -0.68
N TYR A 166 -4.06 10.61 0.41
CA TYR A 166 -3.58 10.25 1.74
C TYR A 166 -4.59 10.65 2.83
N LEU A 167 -4.63 9.86 3.89
CA LEU A 167 -5.28 10.20 5.15
C LEU A 167 -4.41 9.74 6.31
N HIS A 168 -4.40 10.52 7.39
CA HIS A 168 -3.80 10.10 8.66
C HIS A 168 -4.41 8.79 9.15
N ASN A 169 -3.59 7.90 9.76
CA ASN A 169 -4.06 6.56 10.16
C ASN A 169 -5.30 6.58 11.05
N HIS A 170 -5.40 7.52 12.01
CA HIS A 170 -6.60 7.63 12.84
C HIS A 170 -7.82 8.09 12.05
N ALA A 171 -7.65 9.01 11.11
CA ALA A 171 -8.74 9.42 10.21
C ALA A 171 -9.29 8.23 9.41
N ARG A 172 -8.42 7.33 8.94
CA ARG A 172 -8.85 6.10 8.25
C ARG A 172 -9.71 5.20 9.15
N MET A 173 -9.34 5.06 10.42
CA MET A 173 -10.09 4.26 11.39
C MET A 173 -11.45 4.88 11.70
N TRP A 174 -11.51 6.20 11.91
CA TRP A 174 -12.77 6.92 12.15
C TRP A 174 -13.66 6.88 10.92
N PHE A 175 -13.10 7.12 9.74
CA PHE A 175 -13.83 7.02 8.46
C PHE A 175 -14.49 5.64 8.31
N ALA A 176 -13.73 4.57 8.47
CA ALA A 176 -14.25 3.21 8.36
C ALA A 176 -15.32 2.90 9.42
N SER A 177 -15.14 3.37 10.65
CA SER A 177 -16.12 3.21 11.72
C SER A 177 -17.43 3.97 11.42
N ILE A 178 -17.34 5.20 10.92
CA ILE A 178 -18.51 6.01 10.53
C ILE A 178 -19.20 5.36 9.34
N TRP A 179 -18.47 4.93 8.33
CA TRP A 179 -19.02 4.21 7.17
C TRP A 179 -19.86 2.99 7.60
N ILE A 180 -19.27 2.14 8.46
CA ILE A 180 -19.91 0.87 8.86
C ILE A 180 -21.04 1.11 9.86
N PHE A 181 -20.76 1.82 10.96
CA PHE A 181 -21.68 1.85 12.12
C PHE A 181 -22.64 3.03 12.11
N THR A 182 -22.27 4.17 11.54
CA THR A 182 -23.14 5.35 11.46
C THR A 182 -23.93 5.36 10.16
N LEU A 183 -23.26 5.24 9.01
CA LEU A 183 -23.91 5.26 7.70
C LEU A 183 -24.54 3.90 7.30
N ARG A 184 -24.23 2.83 8.04
CA ARG A 184 -24.76 1.48 7.83
C ARG A 184 -24.47 0.91 6.44
N LEU A 185 -23.29 1.23 5.88
CA LEU A 185 -22.87 0.79 4.57
C LEU A 185 -21.99 -0.46 4.64
N PRO A 186 -21.99 -1.32 3.61
CA PRO A 186 -21.10 -2.48 3.52
C PRO A 186 -19.63 -2.05 3.62
N TRP A 187 -18.88 -2.72 4.50
CA TRP A 187 -17.46 -2.42 4.71
C TRP A 187 -16.64 -2.65 3.43
N GLU A 188 -17.07 -3.62 2.62
CA GLU A 188 -16.42 -3.98 1.35
C GLU A 188 -16.35 -2.77 0.40
N LEU A 189 -17.45 -2.02 0.28
CA LEU A 189 -17.51 -0.85 -0.59
C LEU A 189 -16.67 0.32 -0.07
N GLY A 190 -16.56 0.47 1.25
CA GLY A 190 -15.67 1.46 1.85
C GLY A 190 -14.19 1.10 1.67
N ALA A 191 -13.84 -0.18 1.81
CA ALA A 191 -12.50 -0.68 1.52
C ALA A 191 -12.14 -0.50 0.04
N ASP A 192 -13.10 -0.69 -0.87
CA ASP A 192 -12.94 -0.43 -2.30
C ASP A 192 -12.71 1.06 -2.59
N TYR A 193 -13.50 1.94 -1.97
CA TYR A 193 -13.31 3.39 -2.08
C TYR A 193 -11.88 3.78 -1.67
N PHE A 194 -11.38 3.26 -0.55
CA PHE A 194 -10.02 3.53 -0.09
C PHE A 194 -8.94 3.01 -1.04
N VAL A 195 -9.03 1.78 -1.51
CA VAL A 195 -7.98 1.22 -2.37
C VAL A 195 -7.87 1.96 -3.71
N ARG A 196 -8.95 2.56 -4.16
CA ARG A 196 -8.98 3.36 -5.40
C ARG A 196 -8.44 4.78 -5.22
N HIS A 197 -8.55 5.37 -4.03
CA HIS A 197 -8.18 6.77 -3.78
C HIS A 197 -6.89 6.93 -2.98
N LEU A 198 -6.47 5.93 -2.19
CA LEU A 198 -5.20 5.98 -1.46
C LEU A 198 -4.02 5.63 -2.37
N ILE A 199 -3.01 6.50 -2.44
CA ILE A 199 -1.74 6.19 -3.11
C ILE A 199 -1.11 4.94 -2.49
N ASP A 200 -1.11 4.84 -1.16
CA ASP A 200 -0.63 3.68 -0.41
C ASP A 200 -1.65 2.53 -0.30
N GLY A 201 -2.69 2.53 -1.12
CA GLY A 201 -3.72 1.50 -1.15
C GLY A 201 -3.15 0.10 -1.38
N ASP A 202 -2.86 -0.60 -0.29
CA ASP A 202 -2.31 -1.96 -0.29
C ASP A 202 -3.43 -2.98 -0.09
N PRO A 203 -3.55 -4.00 -0.95
CA PRO A 203 -4.62 -5.00 -0.85
C PRO A 203 -4.73 -5.65 0.52
N ALA A 204 -3.59 -6.00 1.15
CA ALA A 204 -3.59 -6.64 2.46
C ALA A 204 -3.93 -5.65 3.57
N SER A 205 -3.16 -4.57 3.72
CA SER A 205 -3.33 -3.61 4.81
C SER A 205 -4.70 -2.94 4.77
N ASN A 206 -5.18 -2.58 3.58
CA ASN A 206 -6.48 -1.92 3.41
C ASN A 206 -7.63 -2.87 3.77
N THR A 207 -7.70 -4.05 3.12
CA THR A 207 -8.79 -5.01 3.38
C THR A 207 -8.82 -5.47 4.84
N LEU A 208 -7.64 -5.77 5.41
CA LEU A 208 -7.55 -6.26 6.79
C LEU A 208 -7.76 -5.15 7.81
N GLY A 209 -7.37 -3.90 7.50
CA GLY A 209 -7.66 -2.73 8.33
C GLY A 209 -9.16 -2.48 8.44
N TRP A 210 -9.90 -2.52 7.33
CA TRP A 210 -11.37 -2.42 7.33
C TRP A 210 -12.04 -3.58 8.08
N ARG A 211 -11.55 -4.81 7.88
CA ARG A 211 -12.02 -5.99 8.64
C ARG A 211 -11.72 -5.86 10.13
N TRP A 212 -10.61 -5.22 10.50
CA TRP A 212 -10.29 -4.98 11.91
C TRP A 212 -11.29 -4.01 12.55
N VAL A 213 -11.59 -2.87 11.92
CA VAL A 213 -12.63 -1.93 12.38
C VAL A 213 -13.99 -2.62 12.51
N ALA A 214 -14.33 -3.45 11.54
CA ALA A 214 -15.59 -4.20 11.48
C ALA A 214 -15.71 -5.35 12.50
N GLY A 215 -14.66 -5.67 13.28
CA GLY A 215 -14.65 -6.79 14.22
C GLY A 215 -14.51 -8.17 13.57
N LEU A 216 -14.08 -8.23 12.29
CA LEU A 216 -13.92 -9.46 11.52
C LEU A 216 -12.51 -10.05 11.58
N HIS A 217 -11.51 -9.26 11.94
CA HIS A 217 -10.12 -9.73 12.15
C HIS A 217 -9.96 -10.44 13.49
N THR A 218 -10.52 -9.85 14.55
CA THR A 218 -10.69 -10.50 15.86
C THR A 218 -12.19 -10.50 16.16
N ALA A 219 -12.79 -11.66 16.15
CA ALA A 219 -14.24 -11.81 16.25
C ALA A 219 -14.84 -10.99 17.41
N GLY A 220 -15.80 -10.13 17.09
CA GLY A 220 -16.52 -9.30 18.05
C GLY A 220 -15.76 -8.10 18.64
N LYS A 221 -14.49 -7.87 18.26
CA LYS A 221 -13.74 -6.68 18.67
C LYS A 221 -13.84 -5.61 17.60
N THR A 222 -14.90 -4.84 17.63
CA THR A 222 -15.14 -3.71 16.74
C THR A 222 -14.43 -2.45 17.24
N TYR A 223 -14.15 -1.51 16.33
CA TYR A 223 -13.66 -0.18 16.69
C TYR A 223 -14.73 0.87 16.42
N LEU A 224 -15.19 1.57 17.46
CA LEU A 224 -16.18 2.63 17.35
C LEU A 224 -15.51 4.01 17.45
N ALA A 225 -15.68 4.83 16.42
CA ALA A 225 -15.33 6.24 16.44
C ALA A 225 -16.23 6.98 17.44
N THR A 226 -15.66 7.70 18.39
CA THR A 226 -16.40 8.48 19.37
C THR A 226 -16.01 9.95 19.30
N PRO A 227 -16.93 10.90 19.57
CA PRO A 227 -16.63 12.33 19.63
C PRO A 227 -15.42 12.62 20.51
N LYS A 228 -15.33 12.00 21.69
CA LYS A 228 -14.22 12.18 22.62
C LYS A 228 -12.88 11.79 22.01
N ASN A 229 -12.78 10.63 21.35
CA ASN A 229 -11.52 10.18 20.76
C ASN A 229 -11.11 11.08 19.59
N ILE A 230 -12.05 11.44 18.71
CA ILE A 230 -11.80 12.35 17.60
C ILE A 230 -11.31 13.70 18.12
N ARG A 231 -11.97 14.29 19.12
CA ARG A 231 -11.56 15.56 19.75
C ARG A 231 -10.14 15.50 20.30
N THR A 232 -9.82 14.43 21.03
CA THR A 232 -8.49 14.28 21.65
C THR A 232 -7.37 14.15 20.60
N CYS A 233 -7.61 13.41 19.52
CA CYS A 233 -6.56 13.11 18.54
C CYS A 233 -6.53 14.08 17.35
N ALA A 234 -7.55 14.91 17.16
CA ALA A 234 -7.64 15.89 16.06
C ALA A 234 -7.87 17.32 16.59
N GLU A 235 -7.47 17.63 17.82
CA GLU A 235 -7.74 18.92 18.48
C GLU A 235 -7.30 20.11 17.62
N LEU A 236 -6.08 20.08 17.09
CA LEU A 236 -5.54 21.18 16.29
C LEU A 236 -6.22 21.29 14.91
N ARG A 237 -6.66 20.17 14.34
CA ARG A 237 -7.44 20.15 13.09
C ARG A 237 -8.81 20.79 13.30
N LEU A 238 -9.46 20.45 14.40
CA LEU A 238 -10.87 20.80 14.65
C LEU A 238 -11.04 22.22 15.24
N GLY A 239 -10.02 22.74 15.93
CA GLY A 239 -10.04 24.05 16.55
C GLY A 239 -11.27 24.27 17.43
N ALA A 240 -11.91 25.43 17.30
CA ALA A 240 -13.10 25.82 18.09
C ALA A 240 -14.44 25.26 17.55
N SER A 241 -14.44 24.46 16.48
CA SER A 241 -15.68 23.93 15.90
C SER A 241 -16.45 23.08 16.90
N THR A 242 -17.76 23.21 16.97
CA THR A 242 -18.64 22.43 17.86
C THR A 242 -18.90 21.03 17.30
N ASP A 243 -19.32 20.08 18.14
CA ASP A 243 -19.72 18.73 17.71
C ASP A 243 -20.87 18.75 16.70
N GLN A 244 -21.77 19.73 16.82
CA GLN A 244 -22.86 19.91 15.87
C GLN A 244 -22.36 20.37 14.50
N GLN A 245 -21.42 21.33 14.46
CA GLN A 245 -20.81 21.81 13.20
C GLN A 245 -19.99 20.71 12.48
N LEU A 246 -19.38 19.81 13.24
CA LEU A 246 -18.61 18.67 12.72
C LEU A 246 -19.47 17.43 12.43
N GLY A 247 -20.72 17.42 12.89
CA GLY A 247 -21.62 16.26 12.80
C GLY A 247 -21.29 15.13 13.78
N LEU A 248 -20.45 15.37 14.79
CA LEU A 248 -20.04 14.36 15.76
C LEU A 248 -21.18 13.88 16.65
N ASN A 249 -22.20 14.70 16.87
CA ASN A 249 -23.44 14.34 17.57
C ASN A 249 -24.31 13.34 16.83
N ARG A 250 -24.00 13.03 15.56
CA ARG A 250 -24.70 12.07 14.71
C ARG A 250 -24.04 10.69 14.69
N LEU A 251 -22.86 10.56 15.29
CA LEU A 251 -22.12 9.30 15.30
C LEU A 251 -22.89 8.21 16.05
N ALA A 252 -22.77 6.97 15.57
CA ALA A 252 -23.32 5.82 16.26
C ALA A 252 -22.75 5.72 17.69
N THR A 253 -23.62 5.40 18.65
CA THR A 253 -23.25 5.21 20.07
C THR A 253 -22.95 3.75 20.40
N SER A 254 -23.22 2.84 19.48
CA SER A 254 -22.97 1.40 19.62
C SER A 254 -22.61 0.78 18.29
N THR A 255 -21.91 -0.36 18.35
CA THR A 255 -21.63 -1.20 17.19
C THR A 255 -22.66 -2.33 17.07
N PHE A 256 -22.67 -2.99 15.93
CA PHE A 256 -23.40 -4.23 15.70
C PHE A 256 -22.45 -5.29 15.15
N ASN A 257 -22.76 -6.55 15.35
CA ASN A 257 -21.96 -7.65 14.83
C ASN A 257 -22.34 -7.92 13.36
N LEU A 258 -21.33 -8.03 12.53
CA LEU A 258 -21.47 -8.55 11.18
C LEU A 258 -21.68 -10.08 11.22
N PRO A 259 -22.23 -10.70 10.15
CA PRO A 259 -22.48 -12.14 10.12
C PRO A 259 -21.23 -12.95 10.49
N GLU A 260 -21.37 -13.93 11.39
CA GLU A 260 -20.28 -14.74 11.95
C GLU A 260 -19.47 -15.46 10.86
N ARG A 261 -20.13 -15.93 9.80
CA ARG A 261 -19.45 -16.54 8.63
C ARG A 261 -18.28 -15.73 8.09
N LEU A 262 -18.35 -14.39 8.16
CA LEU A 262 -17.28 -13.49 7.68
C LEU A 262 -16.05 -13.53 8.59
N SER A 263 -16.24 -13.75 9.89
CA SER A 263 -15.13 -13.92 10.83
C SER A 263 -14.54 -15.34 10.80
N GLU A 264 -15.37 -16.35 10.50
CA GLU A 264 -14.92 -17.74 10.34
C GLU A 264 -13.94 -17.91 9.20
N GLN A 265 -14.13 -17.23 8.09
CA GLN A 265 -13.18 -17.22 6.96
C GLN A 265 -11.77 -16.80 7.40
N ALA A 266 -11.64 -15.87 8.34
CA ALA A 266 -10.36 -15.43 8.88
C ALA A 266 -9.68 -16.47 9.78
N ARG A 267 -10.41 -17.49 10.25
CA ARG A 267 -9.85 -18.60 11.04
C ARG A 267 -9.24 -19.69 10.16
N GLN A 268 -9.69 -19.80 8.90
CA GLN A 268 -9.19 -20.81 7.96
C GLN A 268 -7.83 -20.40 7.43
N LYS A 269 -6.80 -21.18 7.78
CA LYS A 269 -5.45 -21.00 7.25
C LYS A 269 -5.26 -21.89 6.02
N THR A 270 -4.57 -21.35 5.04
CA THR A 270 -4.14 -22.09 3.85
C THR A 270 -2.68 -22.48 3.99
N PRO A 271 -2.28 -23.71 3.60
CA PRO A 271 -0.87 -24.06 3.50
C PRO A 271 -0.17 -23.14 2.50
N ILE A 272 1.03 -22.68 2.83
CA ILE A 272 1.83 -21.82 1.96
C ILE A 272 3.09 -22.57 1.58
N ALA A 273 3.33 -22.68 0.27
CA ALA A 273 4.65 -23.03 -0.24
C ALA A 273 5.42 -21.73 -0.51
N TRP A 274 6.23 -21.31 0.46
CA TRP A 274 7.09 -20.14 0.28
C TRP A 274 8.11 -20.43 -0.83
N PRO A 275 8.38 -19.47 -1.73
CA PRO A 275 9.45 -19.65 -2.71
C PRO A 275 10.76 -19.95 -1.98
N THR A 276 11.32 -21.12 -2.23
CA THR A 276 12.67 -21.42 -1.78
C THR A 276 13.67 -20.61 -2.61
N PRO A 277 14.79 -20.16 -2.03
CA PRO A 277 15.89 -19.65 -2.83
C PRO A 277 16.24 -20.76 -3.82
N ALA A 278 16.21 -20.46 -5.12
CA ALA A 278 16.76 -21.40 -6.08
C ALA A 278 18.26 -21.54 -5.75
N PRO A 279 18.74 -22.70 -5.29
CA PRO A 279 20.17 -22.88 -5.12
C PRO A 279 20.76 -22.74 -6.50
N GLY A 280 21.57 -21.71 -6.77
CA GLY A 280 22.48 -21.45 -7.88
C GLY A 280 22.38 -22.20 -9.21
N VAL A 281 21.24 -22.82 -9.49
CA VAL A 281 21.04 -23.64 -10.68
C VAL A 281 20.59 -22.74 -11.82
N PRO A 282 21.36 -22.65 -12.92
CA PRO A 282 20.85 -22.08 -14.15
C PRO A 282 19.66 -22.95 -14.59
N SER A 283 18.45 -22.39 -14.59
CA SER A 283 17.25 -23.12 -15.03
C SER A 283 17.13 -23.19 -16.58
N CYS A 284 18.23 -22.99 -17.27
CA CYS A 284 18.30 -23.14 -18.72
C CYS A 284 18.60 -24.56 -19.12
N ALA A 285 17.84 -25.07 -20.09
CA ALA A 285 18.20 -26.31 -20.79
C ALA A 285 19.66 -26.24 -21.26
N PRO A 286 20.41 -27.32 -21.19
CA PRO A 286 21.82 -27.37 -21.64
C PRO A 286 21.95 -26.84 -23.07
N GLY A 287 22.74 -25.77 -23.26
CA GLY A 287 23.01 -25.15 -24.57
C GLY A 287 22.36 -23.79 -24.84
N LYS A 288 21.43 -23.29 -24.03
CA LYS A 288 20.93 -21.90 -24.15
C LYS A 288 21.76 -20.97 -23.24
N ARG A 289 22.21 -19.83 -23.77
CA ARG A 289 22.73 -18.73 -22.96
C ARG A 289 21.51 -18.09 -22.27
N GLY A 290 21.24 -18.43 -21.01
CA GLY A 290 20.08 -17.93 -20.28
C GLY A 290 20.07 -16.42 -20.13
N ARG A 291 19.51 -15.73 -21.13
CA ARG A 291 19.30 -14.28 -21.06
C ARG A 291 18.10 -14.00 -20.15
N ARG A 292 18.35 -13.32 -19.06
CA ARG A 292 17.33 -12.99 -18.05
C ARG A 292 16.85 -11.55 -18.21
N ALA A 293 15.53 -11.37 -18.05
CA ALA A 293 14.94 -10.05 -17.85
C ALA A 293 14.46 -9.91 -16.39
N LEU A 294 14.69 -8.74 -15.80
CA LEU A 294 14.01 -8.32 -14.58
C LEU A 294 12.65 -7.76 -14.96
N LEU A 295 11.60 -8.29 -14.34
CA LEU A 295 10.24 -7.76 -14.44
C LEU A 295 9.91 -6.98 -13.18
N LEU A 296 9.67 -5.67 -13.33
CA LEU A 296 9.19 -4.78 -12.29
C LEU A 296 7.66 -4.74 -12.28
N THR A 297 7.08 -4.63 -11.10
CA THR A 297 5.66 -4.38 -10.89
C THR A 297 5.49 -3.28 -9.85
N GLU A 298 4.29 -2.71 -9.76
CA GLU A 298 3.95 -1.72 -8.74
C GLU A 298 4.08 -2.22 -7.28
N GLU A 299 4.32 -3.51 -7.06
CA GLU A 299 4.50 -4.08 -5.73
C GLU A 299 5.94 -3.95 -5.21
N ASP A 300 6.92 -3.89 -6.11
CA ASP A 300 8.33 -3.83 -5.73
C ASP A 300 9.19 -3.16 -6.80
N LEU A 301 9.59 -1.92 -6.54
CA LEU A 301 10.33 -1.07 -7.46
C LEU A 301 11.84 -0.96 -7.15
N THR A 302 12.33 -1.67 -6.13
CA THR A 302 13.76 -1.65 -5.76
C THR A 302 14.41 -3.02 -5.66
N TRP A 303 13.63 -4.10 -5.75
CA TRP A 303 14.21 -5.42 -5.68
C TRP A 303 15.19 -5.66 -6.82
N ARG A 304 16.34 -6.26 -6.49
CA ARG A 304 17.39 -6.61 -7.44
C ARG A 304 17.78 -8.08 -7.26
N PRO A 305 17.87 -8.85 -8.34
CA PRO A 305 18.43 -10.20 -8.29
C PRO A 305 19.93 -10.15 -8.04
N ALA A 306 20.50 -11.24 -7.51
CA ALA A 306 21.95 -11.33 -7.26
C ALA A 306 22.80 -11.27 -8.55
N GLN A 307 22.23 -11.65 -9.69
CA GLN A 307 22.91 -11.56 -10.99
C GLN A 307 22.29 -10.45 -11.84
N THR A 308 23.14 -9.67 -12.49
CA THR A 308 22.70 -8.61 -13.41
C THR A 308 21.83 -9.16 -14.54
N PRO A 309 20.61 -8.68 -14.75
CA PRO A 309 19.76 -9.11 -15.85
C PRO A 309 20.28 -8.52 -17.19
N ALA A 310 20.03 -9.24 -18.29
CA ALA A 310 20.30 -8.74 -19.63
C ALA A 310 19.28 -7.70 -20.10
N GLY A 311 18.06 -7.72 -19.51
CA GLY A 311 17.01 -6.77 -19.79
C GLY A 311 16.19 -6.41 -18.56
N CYS A 312 15.50 -5.27 -18.63
CA CYS A 312 14.57 -4.83 -17.60
C CYS A 312 13.29 -4.30 -18.25
N VAL A 313 12.16 -4.75 -17.77
CA VAL A 313 10.83 -4.35 -18.24
C VAL A 313 9.89 -4.17 -17.05
N ALA A 314 8.93 -3.28 -17.15
CA ALA A 314 7.89 -3.11 -16.14
C ALA A 314 6.52 -3.51 -16.70
N LEU A 315 5.71 -4.17 -15.88
CA LEU A 315 4.29 -4.40 -16.17
C LEU A 315 3.50 -3.14 -15.80
N SER A 316 2.57 -2.74 -16.67
CA SER A 316 1.65 -1.63 -16.40
C SER A 316 0.85 -1.87 -15.12
N PRO A 317 0.39 -0.82 -14.40
CA PRO A 317 -0.29 -0.98 -13.12
C PRO A 317 -1.48 -1.92 -13.17
N SER A 318 -1.66 -2.72 -12.14
CA SER A 318 -2.79 -3.63 -12.01
C SER A 318 -4.06 -2.88 -11.59
N PRO A 319 -5.25 -3.22 -12.12
CA PRO A 319 -6.50 -2.70 -11.61
C PRO A 319 -6.67 -3.05 -10.12
N ARG A 320 -6.82 -2.04 -9.27
CA ARG A 320 -6.95 -2.23 -7.81
C ARG A 320 -8.35 -2.66 -7.38
N SER A 321 -9.34 -2.47 -8.23
CA SER A 321 -10.75 -2.76 -7.99
C SER A 321 -11.41 -3.40 -9.21
N VAL A 322 -12.39 -4.27 -8.95
CA VAL A 322 -13.27 -4.84 -9.98
C VAL A 322 -14.49 -3.94 -10.28
N LEU A 323 -14.72 -2.90 -9.48
CA LEU A 323 -15.89 -2.01 -9.62
C LEU A 323 -15.59 -0.78 -10.49
N ALA A 324 -14.40 -0.19 -10.33
CA ALA A 324 -14.03 1.03 -11.02
C ALA A 324 -12.50 1.23 -11.02
N PRO A 325 -11.96 2.01 -11.95
CA PRO A 325 -10.53 2.35 -11.97
C PRO A 325 -10.12 3.11 -10.68
N SER A 326 -8.83 3.12 -10.41
CA SER A 326 -8.23 4.01 -9.42
C SER A 326 -8.44 5.48 -9.81
N SER A 327 -8.37 6.39 -8.83
CA SER A 327 -8.37 7.83 -9.12
C SER A 327 -7.20 8.20 -10.03
N THR A 328 -7.35 9.28 -10.78
CA THR A 328 -6.28 9.79 -11.67
C THR A 328 -4.98 10.01 -10.90
N LEU A 329 -5.06 10.62 -9.72
CA LEU A 329 -3.91 10.85 -8.85
C LEU A 329 -3.14 9.56 -8.51
N VAL A 330 -3.86 8.49 -8.17
CA VAL A 330 -3.25 7.18 -7.87
C VAL A 330 -2.63 6.57 -9.11
N GLY A 331 -3.31 6.65 -10.26
CA GLY A 331 -2.79 6.14 -11.53
C GLY A 331 -1.50 6.85 -11.93
N GLU A 332 -1.52 8.17 -11.97
CA GLU A 332 -0.36 9.01 -12.31
C GLU A 332 0.83 8.78 -11.38
N PHE A 333 0.58 8.64 -10.06
CA PHE A 333 1.64 8.33 -9.11
C PHE A 333 2.31 6.98 -9.42
N VAL A 334 1.52 5.94 -9.67
CA VAL A 334 2.07 4.59 -9.93
C VAL A 334 2.80 4.54 -11.27
N ASP A 335 2.27 5.16 -12.32
CA ASP A 335 2.91 5.23 -13.64
C ASP A 335 4.25 5.97 -13.56
N ALA A 336 4.30 7.08 -12.85
CA ALA A 336 5.54 7.83 -12.66
C ALA A 336 6.56 7.08 -11.79
N ALA A 337 6.10 6.35 -10.75
CA ALA A 337 6.97 5.50 -9.93
C ALA A 337 7.59 4.33 -10.73
N LEU A 338 6.82 3.71 -11.63
CA LEU A 338 7.33 2.70 -12.57
C LEU A 338 8.35 3.31 -13.55
N SER A 339 8.08 4.52 -14.04
CA SER A 339 9.00 5.24 -14.93
C SER A 339 10.32 5.57 -14.23
N ASP A 340 10.28 6.07 -12.99
CA ASP A 340 11.47 6.30 -12.13
C ASP A 340 12.27 4.99 -11.94
N ALA A 341 11.56 3.89 -11.66
CA ALA A 341 12.20 2.59 -11.48
C ALA A 341 12.92 2.11 -12.76
N LEU A 342 12.30 2.25 -13.93
CA LEU A 342 12.92 1.91 -15.21
C LEU A 342 14.13 2.79 -15.51
N GLN A 343 14.04 4.11 -15.29
CA GLN A 343 15.17 5.04 -15.47
C GLN A 343 16.36 4.65 -14.60
N ARG A 344 16.14 4.28 -13.34
CA ARG A 344 17.21 3.84 -12.45
C ARG A 344 17.93 2.58 -12.95
N GLN A 345 17.27 1.71 -13.74
CA GLN A 345 17.93 0.55 -14.35
C GLN A 345 18.85 0.92 -15.52
N GLN A 346 18.62 2.06 -16.18
CA GLN A 346 19.48 2.55 -17.29
C GLN A 346 20.89 2.94 -16.82
N HIS A 347 21.07 3.25 -15.53
CA HIS A 347 22.39 3.62 -14.98
C HIS A 347 23.29 2.40 -14.69
N GLY A 348 22.78 1.21 -14.99
CA GLY A 348 23.56 -0.03 -14.94
C GLY A 348 23.69 -0.66 -13.56
N TRP A 349 24.26 -1.86 -13.58
CA TRP A 349 24.56 -2.69 -12.43
C TRP A 349 25.99 -3.21 -12.59
N ASN A 350 26.88 -2.93 -11.66
CA ASN A 350 28.24 -3.48 -11.68
C ASN A 350 28.89 -3.45 -13.10
N ASP A 351 28.93 -2.28 -13.71
CA ASP A 351 29.49 -2.04 -15.05
C ASP A 351 28.70 -2.64 -16.24
N THR A 352 27.53 -3.23 -16.00
CA THR A 352 26.67 -3.77 -17.06
C THR A 352 25.34 -2.99 -17.11
N VAL A 353 24.98 -2.51 -18.29
CA VAL A 353 23.70 -1.83 -18.51
C VAL A 353 22.73 -2.80 -19.20
N PRO A 354 21.58 -3.14 -18.57
CA PRO A 354 20.58 -3.96 -19.21
C PRO A 354 19.87 -3.20 -20.34
N THR A 355 19.30 -3.93 -21.29
CA THR A 355 18.34 -3.33 -22.21
C THR A 355 17.05 -3.00 -21.44
N VAL A 356 16.67 -1.72 -21.37
CA VAL A 356 15.51 -1.28 -20.57
C VAL A 356 14.35 -0.92 -21.52
N ALA A 357 13.16 -1.45 -21.20
CA ALA A 357 11.94 -1.06 -21.91
C ALA A 357 11.66 0.45 -21.69
N PRO A 358 11.18 1.18 -22.70
CA PRO A 358 11.05 2.65 -22.62
C PRO A 358 9.94 3.10 -21.66
N LYS A 359 8.98 2.21 -21.36
CA LYS A 359 7.86 2.45 -20.45
C LYS A 359 7.34 1.12 -19.91
N ALA A 360 6.43 1.17 -18.96
CA ALA A 360 5.68 0.01 -18.52
C ALA A 360 4.76 -0.50 -19.65
N LEU A 361 4.63 -1.81 -19.80
CA LEU A 361 3.95 -2.50 -20.88
C LEU A 361 2.77 -3.31 -20.35
N ASP A 362 1.72 -3.47 -21.14
CA ASP A 362 0.70 -4.49 -20.90
C ASP A 362 1.26 -5.91 -21.14
N GLU A 363 0.48 -6.93 -20.85
CA GLU A 363 0.91 -8.33 -20.93
C GLU A 363 1.36 -8.74 -22.34
N THR A 364 0.64 -8.29 -23.36
CA THR A 364 0.94 -8.63 -24.77
C THR A 364 2.24 -7.98 -25.21
N ALA A 365 2.34 -6.65 -25.04
CA ALA A 365 3.53 -5.90 -25.40
C ALA A 365 4.78 -6.34 -24.60
N LEU A 366 4.58 -6.76 -23.33
CA LEU A 366 5.65 -7.30 -22.49
C LEU A 366 6.19 -8.61 -23.06
N ILE A 367 5.32 -9.54 -23.45
CA ILE A 367 5.73 -10.82 -24.05
C ILE A 367 6.44 -10.59 -25.37
N ASP A 368 5.91 -9.71 -26.21
CA ASP A 368 6.52 -9.37 -27.51
C ASP A 368 7.91 -8.76 -27.30
N TRP A 369 8.07 -7.82 -26.37
CA TRP A 369 9.37 -7.24 -26.04
C TRP A 369 10.37 -8.29 -25.55
N LEU A 370 9.96 -9.22 -24.69
CA LEU A 370 10.83 -10.30 -24.20
C LEU A 370 11.31 -11.20 -25.33
N VAL A 371 10.43 -11.55 -26.27
CA VAL A 371 10.76 -12.35 -27.46
C VAL A 371 11.72 -11.59 -28.38
N GLU A 372 11.44 -10.33 -28.69
CA GLU A 372 12.30 -9.46 -29.52
C GLU A 372 13.70 -9.31 -28.95
N GLN A 373 13.78 -9.17 -27.59
CA GLN A 373 15.07 -9.08 -26.90
C GLN A 373 15.76 -10.43 -26.70
N GLY A 374 15.17 -11.56 -27.14
CA GLY A 374 15.73 -12.90 -27.03
C GLY A 374 15.93 -13.33 -25.57
N MET A 375 14.98 -13.03 -24.70
CA MET A 375 15.01 -13.45 -23.30
C MET A 375 14.52 -14.89 -23.16
N ASP A 376 15.21 -15.68 -22.32
CA ASP A 376 14.87 -17.07 -22.04
C ASP A 376 14.18 -17.21 -20.65
N GLU A 377 14.38 -16.22 -19.79
CA GLU A 377 13.90 -16.24 -18.42
C GLU A 377 13.47 -14.84 -17.97
N VAL A 378 12.37 -14.77 -17.23
CA VAL A 378 11.91 -13.60 -16.51
C VAL A 378 12.03 -13.86 -15.03
N ILE A 379 12.67 -12.96 -14.32
CA ILE A 379 12.74 -12.96 -12.85
C ILE A 379 11.98 -11.76 -12.30
N CYS A 380 11.19 -12.01 -11.27
CA CYS A 380 10.35 -10.99 -10.64
C CYS A 380 10.40 -11.15 -9.12
N ALA A 381 10.29 -10.06 -8.38
CA ALA A 381 10.06 -10.12 -6.96
C ALA A 381 8.77 -10.92 -6.67
N TYR A 382 8.73 -11.64 -5.56
CA TYR A 382 7.53 -12.36 -5.15
C TYR A 382 6.37 -11.38 -4.93
N GLN A 383 5.27 -11.64 -5.59
CA GLN A 383 4.08 -10.79 -5.51
C GLN A 383 3.22 -11.20 -4.31
N PRO A 384 2.90 -10.27 -3.38
CA PRO A 384 1.93 -10.55 -2.32
C PRO A 384 0.53 -10.77 -2.91
N ILE A 385 -0.35 -11.40 -2.12
CA ILE A 385 -1.75 -11.60 -2.53
C ILE A 385 -2.39 -10.25 -2.89
N GLY A 386 -2.91 -10.17 -4.10
CA GLY A 386 -3.49 -8.97 -4.68
C GLY A 386 -3.57 -9.03 -6.20
N PRO A 387 -3.97 -7.93 -6.86
CA PRO A 387 -4.14 -7.87 -8.31
C PRO A 387 -2.87 -8.21 -9.11
N ALA A 388 -1.71 -7.68 -8.66
CA ALA A 388 -0.44 -7.93 -9.35
C ALA A 388 -0.09 -9.42 -9.39
N ARG A 389 -0.32 -10.17 -8.29
CA ARG A 389 -0.11 -11.62 -8.28
C ARG A 389 -0.95 -12.32 -9.34
N LEU A 390 -2.23 -11.98 -9.44
CA LEU A 390 -3.13 -12.61 -10.41
C LEU A 390 -2.63 -12.40 -11.85
N ARG A 391 -2.16 -11.20 -12.17
CA ARG A 391 -1.59 -10.90 -13.48
C ARG A 391 -0.29 -11.66 -13.73
N ILE A 392 0.62 -11.67 -12.76
CA ILE A 392 1.91 -12.39 -12.88
C ILE A 392 1.69 -13.89 -13.03
N GLU A 393 0.77 -14.49 -12.27
CA GLU A 393 0.43 -15.90 -12.46
C GLU A 393 -0.22 -16.17 -13.83
N GLY A 394 -1.03 -15.22 -14.32
CA GLY A 394 -1.61 -15.29 -15.68
C GLY A 394 -0.58 -15.24 -16.81
N LEU A 395 0.63 -14.70 -16.57
CA LEU A 395 1.72 -14.68 -17.56
C LEU A 395 2.43 -16.02 -17.72
N ARG A 396 2.30 -16.99 -16.78
CA ARG A 396 3.06 -18.24 -16.81
C ARG A 396 2.86 -19.06 -18.09
N GLU A 397 1.63 -19.31 -18.46
CA GLU A 397 1.31 -20.09 -19.67
C GLU A 397 1.70 -19.35 -20.97
N PRO A 398 1.35 -18.07 -21.17
CA PRO A 398 1.77 -17.31 -22.34
C PRO A 398 3.31 -17.24 -22.51
N LEU A 399 4.06 -17.02 -21.44
CA LEU A 399 5.51 -17.02 -21.47
C LEU A 399 6.07 -18.40 -21.80
N ALA A 400 5.56 -19.45 -21.16
CA ALA A 400 5.98 -20.82 -21.41
C ALA A 400 5.74 -21.24 -22.87
N ALA A 401 4.64 -20.80 -23.49
CA ALA A 401 4.36 -21.02 -24.91
C ALA A 401 5.40 -20.36 -25.85
N LYS A 402 6.11 -19.33 -25.38
CA LYS A 402 7.24 -18.71 -26.08
C LYS A 402 8.60 -19.27 -25.66
N GLY A 403 8.63 -20.28 -24.80
CA GLY A 403 9.86 -20.88 -24.27
C GLY A 403 10.56 -20.03 -23.21
N ILE A 404 9.85 -19.07 -22.61
CA ILE A 404 10.36 -18.17 -21.57
C ILE A 404 9.88 -18.68 -20.21
N SER A 405 10.79 -18.89 -19.27
CA SER A 405 10.44 -19.28 -17.90
C SER A 405 10.18 -18.05 -17.02
N LEU A 406 9.25 -18.16 -16.06
CA LEU A 406 8.98 -17.14 -15.05
C LEU A 406 9.37 -17.62 -13.67
N GLN A 407 10.28 -16.91 -13.02
CA GLN A 407 10.71 -17.17 -11.64
C GLN A 407 10.33 -16.04 -10.70
N LEU A 408 9.78 -16.39 -9.55
CA LEU A 408 9.48 -15.45 -8.47
C LEU A 408 10.50 -15.63 -7.35
N GLN A 409 11.11 -14.56 -6.90
CA GLN A 409 12.08 -14.58 -5.82
C GLN A 409 11.63 -13.69 -4.67
N MET A 410 11.62 -14.26 -3.47
CA MET A 410 11.18 -13.54 -2.27
C MET A 410 12.35 -12.81 -1.64
N ARG A 411 12.14 -11.55 -1.20
CA ARG A 411 13.12 -10.78 -0.41
C ARG A 411 13.46 -11.52 0.89
N ASP A 412 14.69 -11.40 1.34
CA ASP A 412 15.14 -12.02 2.60
C ASP A 412 14.36 -11.48 3.79
N TYR A 413 14.04 -10.19 3.80
CA TYR A 413 13.16 -9.58 4.80
C TYR A 413 11.77 -10.24 4.87
N ASP A 414 11.12 -10.45 3.72
CA ASP A 414 9.80 -11.08 3.67
C ASP A 414 9.86 -12.54 4.12
N ARG A 415 10.91 -13.26 3.70
CA ARG A 415 11.15 -14.65 4.10
C ARG A 415 11.39 -14.78 5.61
N LEU A 416 12.04 -13.78 6.21
CA LEU A 416 12.27 -13.73 7.64
C LEU A 416 10.97 -13.47 8.42
N VAL A 417 10.12 -12.54 7.95
CA VAL A 417 9.01 -11.99 8.74
C VAL A 417 7.67 -12.68 8.47
N TRP A 418 7.30 -12.88 7.21
CA TRP A 418 5.94 -13.33 6.84
C TRP A 418 5.54 -14.70 7.36
N PRO A 419 6.41 -15.73 7.44
CA PRO A 419 6.05 -17.01 8.04
C PRO A 419 5.54 -16.91 9.49
N HIS A 420 5.93 -15.85 10.20
CA HIS A 420 5.56 -15.61 11.59
C HIS A 420 4.26 -14.79 11.75
N ALA A 421 3.68 -14.28 10.66
CA ALA A 421 2.45 -13.51 10.67
C ALA A 421 1.17 -14.36 10.74
N SER A 422 1.26 -15.62 11.15
CA SER A 422 0.12 -16.57 11.17
C SER A 422 -0.87 -16.37 12.34
N LYS A 423 -0.50 -15.58 13.35
CA LYS A 423 -1.31 -15.24 14.55
C LYS A 423 -1.55 -13.74 14.64
N GLY A 424 -2.01 -13.21 15.77
CA GLY A 424 -2.17 -11.77 15.97
C GLY A 424 -0.82 -11.04 16.04
N PHE A 425 -0.82 -9.74 15.69
CA PHE A 425 0.39 -8.91 15.61
C PHE A 425 1.27 -8.97 16.88
N PHE A 426 0.67 -8.99 18.04
CA PHE A 426 1.44 -9.04 19.31
C PHE A 426 2.36 -10.25 19.41
N GLN A 427 2.04 -11.36 18.74
CA GLN A 427 2.93 -12.53 18.71
C GLN A 427 4.12 -12.32 17.77
N LEU A 428 3.89 -11.68 16.61
CA LEU A 428 4.96 -11.26 15.71
C LEU A 428 5.80 -10.16 16.37
N GLY A 429 5.16 -9.17 17.00
CA GLY A 429 5.82 -8.04 17.65
C GLY A 429 6.83 -8.44 18.72
N LYS A 430 6.61 -9.55 19.43
CA LYS A 430 7.57 -10.10 20.40
C LYS A 430 8.87 -10.60 19.76
N ARG A 431 8.84 -10.88 18.46
CA ARG A 431 10.00 -11.35 17.69
C ARG A 431 10.77 -10.24 16.98
N ILE A 432 10.29 -8.98 17.04
CA ILE A 432 10.98 -7.86 16.41
C ILE A 432 12.47 -7.80 16.80
N PRO A 433 12.86 -7.93 18.07
CA PRO A 433 14.29 -7.94 18.43
C PRO A 433 15.07 -9.04 17.71
N GLU A 434 14.53 -10.27 17.63
CA GLU A 434 15.15 -11.39 16.91
C GLU A 434 15.31 -11.07 15.41
N PHE A 435 14.30 -10.44 14.79
CA PHE A 435 14.39 -10.06 13.38
C PHE A 435 15.46 -8.99 13.15
N LEU A 436 15.55 -8.00 14.04
CA LEU A 436 16.60 -6.97 13.97
C LEU A 436 18.01 -7.57 14.14
N ASP A 437 18.17 -8.57 15.04
CA ASP A 437 19.43 -9.30 15.21
C ASP A 437 19.84 -10.04 13.94
N VAL A 438 18.90 -10.79 13.32
CA VAL A 438 19.15 -11.53 12.06
C VAL A 438 19.54 -10.59 10.92
N MET A 439 18.95 -9.39 10.87
CA MET A 439 19.29 -8.36 9.89
C MET A 439 20.58 -7.60 10.25
N SER A 440 21.24 -7.94 11.35
CA SER A 440 22.43 -7.24 11.89
C SER A 440 22.18 -5.76 12.25
N LEU A 441 20.94 -5.43 12.60
CA LEU A 441 20.51 -4.06 12.93
C LEU A 441 20.39 -3.81 14.46
N ALA A 442 20.54 -4.84 15.29
CA ALA A 442 20.32 -4.72 16.75
C ALA A 442 21.46 -4.03 17.50
N HIS A 443 22.65 -3.88 16.91
CA HIS A 443 23.86 -3.38 17.54
C HIS A 443 24.32 -2.01 17.05
N GLY A 444 23.50 -1.29 16.29
CA GLY A 444 23.77 0.07 15.82
C GLY A 444 23.37 1.10 16.88
N ALA A 445 24.37 1.71 17.48
CA ALA A 445 24.54 2.95 18.27
C ALA A 445 25.04 2.76 19.68
#